data_f24bb819b4cb17f7db00518b25088443
#
_entry.id   f24bb819b4cb17f7db00518b25088443
#
_cell.length_a   1.000
_cell.length_b   1.000
_cell.length_c   1.000
_cell.angle_alpha   90.00
_cell.angle_beta   90.00
_cell.angle_gamma   90.00
#
_symmetry.space_group_name_H-M   'P 1'
#
loop_
_entity.id
_entity.type
_entity.pdbx_description
1 polymer ?
#
loop_
_entity_poly.entity_id
_entity_poly.type
_entity_poly.pdbx_seq_one_letter_code
_entity_poly.pdbx_strand_id
1 'polypeptide(L)'
;DLKGRLVLPGLIDGHTHPETIAKSRWRVTMPYMEDKEILLNWIKGFCKSHPADEVPYILALGYPATMFDENGPTKEELDAYTDGRPVRIQDYTDHACWYNSKALELMEITKDIPDDKSAMPYFVRNDNGEPTGWCLEPIMNSGYEDRMFEKIGWYPPKEVTEETLAPFLNQLKSYGVIGIVDGFTDGENGIKTFCEMDRSGRLNMYYDGMYRIISIKELDEAIRTIREWQNKYTTDHVGIHTVKIFLDQTNEVGTGASLEPHRNDPEKKNYGHLNMDEDEL
;
A
#
# COMPACT_ATOMS: atom_id res chain seq x y z
N ASP A 1 -15.36 -16.84 38.92
CA ASP A 1 -14.01 -17.33 39.23
C ASP A 1 -13.20 -17.50 37.95
N LEU A 2 -12.13 -16.72 37.78
CA LEU A 2 -11.26 -16.71 36.61
C LEU A 2 -10.19 -17.80 36.65
N LYS A 3 -10.17 -18.63 37.73
CA LYS A 3 -9.20 -19.72 37.90
C LYS A 3 -7.75 -19.25 37.73
N GLY A 4 -7.40 -18.10 38.26
CA GLY A 4 -6.07 -17.51 38.17
C GLY A 4 -5.73 -16.84 36.84
N ARG A 5 -6.68 -16.69 35.90
CA ARG A 5 -6.46 -15.96 34.64
C ARG A 5 -6.50 -14.46 34.88
N LEU A 6 -5.66 -13.74 34.14
CA LEU A 6 -5.66 -12.29 34.11
C LEU A 6 -6.79 -11.80 33.18
N VAL A 7 -7.46 -10.72 33.58
CA VAL A 7 -8.39 -9.97 32.71
C VAL A 7 -7.76 -8.64 32.37
N LEU A 8 -7.69 -8.34 31.09
CA LEU A 8 -7.22 -7.08 30.55
C LEU A 8 -8.33 -6.47 29.69
N PRO A 9 -8.35 -5.13 29.51
CA PRO A 9 -9.12 -4.51 28.44
C PRO A 9 -8.73 -5.15 27.10
N GLY A 10 -9.68 -5.23 26.16
CA GLY A 10 -9.38 -5.66 24.80
C GLY A 10 -8.43 -4.67 24.12
N LEU A 11 -7.62 -5.16 23.20
CA LEU A 11 -6.67 -4.35 22.43
C LEU A 11 -7.39 -3.56 21.36
N ILE A 12 -6.89 -2.37 21.06
CA ILE A 12 -7.33 -1.56 19.91
C ILE A 12 -6.10 -1.35 19.01
N ASP A 13 -6.21 -1.72 17.74
CA ASP A 13 -5.24 -1.33 16.73
C ASP A 13 -5.54 0.11 16.31
N GLY A 14 -4.68 1.03 16.72
CA GLY A 14 -4.87 2.48 16.51
C GLY A 14 -4.53 2.95 15.09
N HIS A 15 -4.00 2.10 14.22
CA HIS A 15 -3.67 2.46 12.84
C HIS A 15 -3.51 1.22 11.96
N THR A 16 -4.50 0.92 11.16
CA THR A 16 -4.47 -0.18 10.18
C THR A 16 -5.16 0.22 8.89
N HIS A 17 -5.08 -0.61 7.85
CA HIS A 17 -5.69 -0.39 6.54
C HIS A 17 -6.45 -1.64 6.07
N PRO A 18 -7.59 -1.97 6.68
CA PRO A 18 -8.30 -3.22 6.42
C PRO A 18 -8.78 -3.35 4.97
N GLU A 19 -9.16 -2.24 4.34
CA GLU A 19 -9.59 -2.24 2.94
C GLU A 19 -8.43 -2.51 1.99
N THR A 20 -7.26 -1.94 2.24
CA THR A 20 -6.04 -2.21 1.48
C THR A 20 -5.66 -3.68 1.58
N ILE A 21 -5.75 -4.26 2.78
CA ILE A 21 -5.49 -5.68 3.00
C ILE A 21 -6.52 -6.55 2.26
N ALA A 22 -7.81 -6.21 2.31
CA ALA A 22 -8.86 -6.92 1.58
C ALA A 22 -8.62 -6.90 0.06
N LYS A 23 -8.30 -5.73 -0.50
CA LYS A 23 -7.98 -5.54 -1.93
C LYS A 23 -6.68 -6.20 -2.37
N SER A 24 -5.82 -6.56 -1.42
CA SER A 24 -4.49 -7.12 -1.69
C SER A 24 -4.41 -8.63 -1.53
N ARG A 25 -5.50 -9.31 -1.25
CA ARG A 25 -5.53 -10.78 -0.99
C ARG A 25 -5.06 -11.65 -2.16
N TRP A 26 -5.13 -11.13 -3.38
CA TRP A 26 -4.61 -11.79 -4.57
C TRP A 26 -3.08 -11.66 -4.71
N ARG A 27 -2.44 -10.77 -3.91
CA ARG A 27 -0.99 -10.63 -3.89
C ARG A 27 -0.33 -11.90 -3.38
N VAL A 28 0.81 -12.21 -3.96
CA VAL A 28 1.64 -13.33 -3.52
C VAL A 28 2.45 -12.89 -2.31
N THR A 29 2.18 -13.47 -1.14
CA THR A 29 2.99 -13.22 0.05
C THR A 29 4.25 -14.07 -0.01
N MET A 30 5.41 -13.41 -0.06
CA MET A 30 6.70 -14.07 0.00
C MET A 30 7.07 -14.38 1.47
N PRO A 31 7.85 -15.46 1.72
CA PRO A 31 8.51 -15.61 3.00
C PRO A 31 9.44 -14.42 3.28
N TYR A 32 9.66 -14.10 4.56
CA TYR A 32 10.65 -13.09 4.92
C TYR A 32 12.04 -13.47 4.45
N MET A 33 12.68 -12.60 3.68
CA MET A 33 14.00 -12.79 3.10
C MET A 33 14.79 -11.48 3.16
N GLU A 34 16.02 -11.56 3.66
CA GLU A 34 16.95 -10.41 3.70
C GLU A 34 17.99 -10.46 2.58
N ASP A 35 18.10 -11.62 1.91
CA ASP A 35 19.06 -11.84 0.83
C ASP A 35 18.36 -11.73 -0.54
N LYS A 36 18.89 -10.87 -1.39
CA LYS A 36 18.38 -10.61 -2.74
C LYS A 36 18.39 -11.86 -3.62
N GLU A 37 19.46 -12.66 -3.56
CA GLU A 37 19.58 -13.87 -4.40
C GLU A 37 18.57 -14.93 -3.99
N ILE A 38 18.28 -15.07 -2.68
CA ILE A 38 17.24 -15.96 -2.17
C ILE A 38 15.89 -15.50 -2.69
N LEU A 39 15.58 -14.20 -2.63
CA LEU A 39 14.35 -13.61 -3.14
C LEU A 39 14.19 -13.87 -4.64
N LEU A 40 15.21 -13.58 -5.45
CA LEU A 40 15.17 -13.79 -6.89
C LEU A 40 14.97 -15.27 -7.26
N ASN A 41 15.64 -16.18 -6.57
CA ASN A 41 15.44 -17.61 -6.78
C ASN A 41 14.04 -18.08 -6.36
N TRP A 42 13.45 -17.46 -5.34
CA TRP A 42 12.07 -17.72 -4.94
C TRP A 42 11.10 -17.29 -6.05
N ILE A 43 11.25 -16.10 -6.63
CA ILE A 43 10.45 -15.61 -7.77
C ILE A 43 10.56 -16.56 -8.96
N LYS A 44 11.78 -17.01 -9.27
CA LYS A 44 12.00 -18.01 -10.35
C LYS A 44 11.28 -19.32 -10.09
N GLY A 45 11.27 -19.78 -8.84
CA GLY A 45 10.53 -20.96 -8.41
C GLY A 45 9.02 -20.76 -8.56
N PHE A 46 8.52 -19.59 -8.16
CA PHE A 46 7.12 -19.22 -8.29
C PHE A 46 6.67 -19.20 -9.76
N CYS A 47 7.43 -18.56 -10.65
CA CYS A 47 7.16 -18.56 -12.07
C CYS A 47 7.03 -19.96 -12.68
N LYS A 48 7.88 -20.91 -12.22
CA LYS A 48 7.84 -22.29 -12.68
C LYS A 48 6.62 -23.09 -12.20
N SER A 49 6.14 -22.78 -10.99
CA SER A 49 5.01 -23.50 -10.38
C SER A 49 3.64 -22.89 -10.70
N HIS A 50 3.61 -21.65 -11.20
CA HIS A 50 2.38 -20.92 -11.53
C HIS A 50 2.51 -20.36 -12.96
N PRO A 51 1.97 -21.06 -13.98
CA PRO A 51 2.05 -20.64 -15.37
C PRO A 51 1.42 -19.27 -15.62
N ALA A 52 1.86 -18.59 -16.68
CA ALA A 52 1.44 -17.22 -16.99
C ALA A 52 -0.06 -17.09 -17.39
N ASP A 53 -0.67 -18.16 -17.84
CA ASP A 53 -2.11 -18.22 -18.12
C ASP A 53 -2.97 -18.31 -16.85
N GLU A 54 -2.41 -18.83 -15.74
CA GLU A 54 -3.05 -18.84 -14.43
C GLU A 54 -2.75 -17.56 -13.64
N VAL A 55 -1.50 -17.06 -13.70
CA VAL A 55 -1.03 -15.86 -12.99
C VAL A 55 -0.35 -14.92 -13.99
N PRO A 56 -1.11 -14.14 -14.75
CA PRO A 56 -0.56 -13.29 -15.81
C PRO A 56 0.24 -12.08 -15.32
N TYR A 57 0.08 -11.71 -14.05
CA TYR A 57 0.82 -10.67 -13.36
C TYR A 57 1.23 -11.13 -11.97
N ILE A 58 2.49 -10.94 -11.61
CA ILE A 58 2.98 -11.25 -10.27
C ILE A 58 3.10 -9.93 -9.49
N LEU A 59 2.26 -9.75 -8.49
CA LEU A 59 2.47 -8.80 -7.40
C LEU A 59 2.85 -9.58 -6.16
N ALA A 60 4.14 -9.56 -5.82
CA ALA A 60 4.64 -10.19 -4.62
C ALA A 60 4.91 -9.15 -3.53
N LEU A 61 4.56 -9.47 -2.28
CA LEU A 61 4.82 -8.64 -1.12
C LEU A 61 5.90 -9.30 -0.28
N GLY A 62 6.97 -8.54 0.01
CA GLY A 62 7.88 -8.97 1.05
C GLY A 62 9.37 -8.85 0.79
N TYR A 63 9.91 -7.63 0.59
CA TYR A 63 11.32 -7.41 0.86
C TYR A 63 11.49 -6.24 1.86
N PRO A 64 12.53 -6.26 2.73
CA PRO A 64 12.81 -5.15 3.62
C PRO A 64 13.38 -3.95 2.84
N ALA A 65 13.00 -2.73 3.19
CA ALA A 65 13.51 -1.50 2.57
C ALA A 65 15.06 -1.40 2.62
N THR A 66 15.68 -2.10 3.58
CA THR A 66 17.14 -2.17 3.76
C THR A 66 17.86 -3.18 2.87
N MET A 67 17.13 -3.89 2.00
CA MET A 67 17.73 -4.90 1.10
C MET A 67 18.64 -4.27 0.04
N PHE A 68 18.38 -3.03 -0.33
CA PHE A 68 19.09 -2.31 -1.37
C PHE A 68 19.78 -1.08 -0.79
N ASP A 69 20.84 -0.64 -1.48
CA ASP A 69 21.50 0.62 -1.23
C ASP A 69 20.72 1.81 -1.85
N GLU A 70 21.31 2.98 -1.85
CA GLU A 70 20.71 4.21 -2.40
C GLU A 70 20.40 4.17 -3.91
N ASN A 71 21.02 3.26 -4.65
CA ASN A 71 20.76 3.07 -6.08
C ASN A 71 19.53 2.20 -6.34
N GLY A 72 19.12 1.42 -5.33
CA GLY A 72 17.98 0.51 -5.41
C GLY A 72 18.19 -0.69 -6.35
N PRO A 73 17.16 -1.46 -6.60
CA PRO A 73 17.17 -2.61 -7.50
C PRO A 73 17.06 -2.19 -8.98
N THR A 74 17.51 -3.06 -9.88
CA THR A 74 17.39 -2.86 -11.32
C THR A 74 16.39 -3.83 -11.97
N LYS A 75 15.70 -3.38 -13.02
CA LYS A 75 14.76 -4.22 -13.78
C LYS A 75 15.42 -5.43 -14.42
N GLU A 76 16.67 -5.27 -14.87
CA GLU A 76 17.48 -6.32 -15.51
C GLU A 76 17.79 -7.47 -14.54
N GLU A 77 18.06 -7.15 -13.25
CA GLU A 77 18.22 -8.19 -12.24
C GLU A 77 16.97 -9.05 -12.09
N LEU A 78 15.79 -8.42 -12.07
CA LEU A 78 14.52 -9.14 -11.94
C LEU A 78 14.16 -9.91 -13.23
N ASP A 79 14.45 -9.36 -14.41
CA ASP A 79 14.21 -10.00 -15.70
C ASP A 79 14.87 -11.38 -15.81
N ALA A 80 16.08 -11.53 -15.27
CA ALA A 80 16.83 -12.76 -15.33
C ALA A 80 16.18 -13.95 -14.60
N TYR A 81 15.24 -13.65 -13.70
CA TYR A 81 14.56 -14.65 -12.85
C TYR A 81 13.08 -14.82 -13.15
N THR A 82 12.55 -14.06 -14.11
CA THR A 82 11.15 -14.13 -14.54
C THR A 82 11.03 -14.79 -15.91
N ASP A 83 9.82 -15.20 -16.30
CA ASP A 83 9.52 -15.86 -17.56
C ASP A 83 8.94 -14.89 -18.62
N GLY A 84 9.21 -13.59 -18.45
CA GLY A 84 8.74 -12.54 -19.36
C GLY A 84 7.34 -12.00 -19.05
N ARG A 85 6.66 -12.49 -18.01
CA ARG A 85 5.43 -11.85 -17.53
C ARG A 85 5.76 -10.58 -16.71
N PRO A 86 4.84 -9.62 -16.61
CA PRO A 86 5.05 -8.45 -15.74
C PRO A 86 5.10 -8.85 -14.27
N VAL A 87 6.06 -8.27 -13.55
CA VAL A 87 6.30 -8.52 -12.12
C VAL A 87 6.48 -7.20 -11.39
N ARG A 88 5.86 -7.11 -10.22
CA ARG A 88 6.10 -6.09 -9.20
C ARG A 88 6.39 -6.78 -7.88
N ILE A 89 7.48 -6.42 -7.24
CA ILE A 89 7.77 -6.83 -5.86
C ILE A 89 7.64 -5.60 -4.97
N GLN A 90 6.73 -5.66 -4.00
CA GLN A 90 6.47 -4.58 -3.05
C GLN A 90 7.35 -4.77 -1.82
N ASP A 91 7.89 -3.69 -1.26
CA ASP A 91 8.55 -3.74 0.03
C ASP A 91 7.54 -3.86 1.19
N TYR A 92 8.04 -4.18 2.41
CA TYR A 92 7.17 -4.33 3.59
C TYR A 92 6.54 -3.04 4.08
N THR A 93 7.05 -1.88 3.65
CA THR A 93 6.48 -0.57 4.03
C THR A 93 5.33 -0.14 3.13
N ASP A 94 5.12 -0.82 2.00
CA ASP A 94 4.24 -0.43 0.89
C ASP A 94 4.66 0.89 0.19
N HIS A 95 5.86 1.44 0.49
CA HIS A 95 6.33 2.71 -0.03
C HIS A 95 7.42 2.60 -1.11
N ALA A 96 7.88 1.39 -1.42
CA ALA A 96 8.74 1.14 -2.57
C ALA A 96 8.35 -0.15 -3.30
N CYS A 97 8.61 -0.21 -4.57
CA CYS A 97 8.43 -1.44 -5.34
C CYS A 97 9.44 -1.58 -6.45
N TRP A 98 9.66 -2.82 -6.85
CA TRP A 98 10.58 -3.24 -7.89
C TRP A 98 9.81 -3.84 -9.06
N TYR A 99 9.85 -3.18 -10.21
CA TYR A 99 9.25 -3.64 -11.45
C TYR A 99 10.31 -4.26 -12.37
N ASN A 100 9.93 -5.31 -13.10
CA ASN A 100 10.75 -5.81 -14.20
C ASN A 100 10.53 -5.00 -15.49
N SER A 101 11.37 -5.22 -16.50
CA SER A 101 11.26 -4.51 -17.79
C SER A 101 9.91 -4.70 -18.47
N LYS A 102 9.30 -5.88 -18.34
CA LYS A 102 7.99 -6.17 -18.95
C LYS A 102 6.86 -5.35 -18.32
N ALA A 103 6.89 -5.16 -17.00
CA ALA A 103 5.93 -4.30 -16.33
C ALA A 103 6.09 -2.84 -16.77
N LEU A 104 7.32 -2.30 -16.81
CA LEU A 104 7.58 -0.93 -17.25
C LEU A 104 7.14 -0.71 -18.70
N GLU A 105 7.43 -1.66 -19.61
CA GLU A 105 7.00 -1.63 -21.01
C GLU A 105 5.47 -1.52 -21.12
N LEU A 106 4.74 -2.38 -20.41
CA LEU A 106 3.28 -2.41 -20.48
C LEU A 106 2.64 -1.17 -19.84
N MET A 107 3.24 -0.60 -18.80
CA MET A 107 2.84 0.66 -18.18
C MET A 107 3.22 1.90 -19.00
N GLU A 108 4.05 1.73 -20.04
CA GLU A 108 4.61 2.83 -20.87
C GLU A 108 5.52 3.77 -20.06
N ILE A 109 6.25 3.21 -19.09
CA ILE A 109 7.23 3.95 -18.30
C ILE A 109 8.55 4.00 -19.06
N THR A 110 8.88 5.17 -19.58
CA THR A 110 10.08 5.44 -20.38
C THR A 110 10.84 6.65 -19.83
N LYS A 111 11.97 6.97 -20.41
CA LYS A 111 12.72 8.20 -20.09
C LYS A 111 11.94 9.49 -20.36
N ASP A 112 10.86 9.43 -21.14
CA ASP A 112 10.09 10.60 -21.54
C ASP A 112 9.05 11.01 -20.48
N ILE A 113 8.77 10.16 -19.45
CA ILE A 113 7.95 10.59 -18.31
C ILE A 113 8.73 11.66 -17.52
N PRO A 114 8.04 12.63 -16.86
CA PRO A 114 8.71 13.67 -16.09
C PRO A 114 9.65 13.09 -15.02
N ASP A 115 10.87 13.62 -14.92
CA ASP A 115 11.81 13.35 -13.82
C ASP A 115 11.53 14.30 -12.68
N ASP A 116 10.46 14.07 -11.97
CA ASP A 116 10.03 14.86 -10.83
C ASP A 116 10.07 14.00 -9.56
N LYS A 117 11.06 14.26 -8.70
CA LYS A 117 11.25 13.53 -7.44
C LYS A 117 10.16 13.79 -6.41
N SER A 118 9.35 14.83 -6.60
CA SER A 118 8.18 15.10 -5.78
C SER A 118 6.92 14.38 -6.28
N ALA A 119 6.98 13.79 -7.50
CA ALA A 119 5.86 13.03 -8.04
C ALA A 119 5.62 11.73 -7.29
N MET A 120 4.38 11.34 -7.18
CA MET A 120 3.93 10.07 -6.64
C MET A 120 3.08 9.32 -7.68
N PRO A 121 3.54 8.19 -8.22
CA PRO A 121 4.81 7.49 -7.96
C PRO A 121 6.03 8.14 -8.62
N TYR A 122 7.21 7.99 -8.03
CA TYR A 122 8.49 8.38 -8.62
C TYR A 122 9.25 7.16 -9.12
N PHE A 123 9.61 7.15 -10.40
CA PHE A 123 10.43 6.09 -11.00
C PHE A 123 11.91 6.49 -11.02
N VAL A 124 12.72 5.79 -10.23
CA VAL A 124 14.16 6.04 -10.12
C VAL A 124 14.85 5.80 -11.47
N ARG A 125 15.83 6.64 -11.80
CA ARG A 125 16.51 6.64 -13.10
C ARG A 125 18.01 6.38 -12.95
N ASN A 126 18.57 5.76 -13.97
CA ASN A 126 20.00 5.65 -14.11
C ASN A 126 20.63 6.93 -14.73
N ASP A 127 21.96 6.96 -14.89
CA ASP A 127 22.71 8.11 -15.44
C ASP A 127 22.28 8.48 -16.89
N ASN A 128 21.65 7.57 -17.61
CA ASN A 128 21.13 7.82 -18.97
C ASN A 128 19.69 8.34 -18.98
N GLY A 129 19.09 8.53 -17.79
CA GLY A 129 17.71 8.94 -17.62
C GLY A 129 16.67 7.83 -17.81
N GLU A 130 17.11 6.57 -17.96
CA GLU A 130 16.20 5.43 -18.14
C GLU A 130 15.71 4.93 -16.78
N PRO A 131 14.41 4.58 -16.63
CA PRO A 131 13.87 3.99 -15.42
C PRO A 131 14.58 2.69 -15.05
N THR A 132 15.03 2.60 -13.78
CA THR A 132 15.77 1.43 -13.28
C THR A 132 14.88 0.22 -13.00
N GLY A 133 13.61 0.43 -12.78
CA GLY A 133 12.66 -0.56 -12.25
C GLY A 133 12.28 -0.27 -10.80
N TRP A 134 13.04 0.55 -10.09
CA TRP A 134 12.68 0.95 -8.75
C TRP A 134 11.70 2.12 -8.77
N CYS A 135 10.63 1.99 -7.99
CA CYS A 135 9.60 3.02 -7.89
C CYS A 135 9.33 3.32 -6.42
N LEU A 136 9.34 4.59 -6.08
CA LEU A 136 9.02 5.10 -4.74
C LEU A 136 7.58 5.65 -4.73
N GLU A 137 6.92 5.56 -3.58
CA GLU A 137 5.53 5.97 -3.35
C GLU A 137 4.53 5.38 -4.38
N PRO A 138 4.55 4.08 -4.64
CA PRO A 138 3.70 3.44 -5.64
C PRO A 138 2.21 3.44 -5.27
N ILE A 139 1.86 3.76 -4.02
CA ILE A 139 0.48 3.77 -3.50
C ILE A 139 -0.38 4.79 -4.24
N MET A 140 0.22 5.91 -4.64
CA MET A 140 -0.45 6.97 -5.37
C MET A 140 -0.48 6.67 -6.87
N ASN A 141 -0.85 5.43 -7.23
CA ASN A 141 -0.90 4.97 -8.60
C ASN A 141 -1.65 5.95 -9.51
N SER A 142 -0.93 6.55 -10.44
CA SER A 142 -1.43 7.52 -11.42
C SER A 142 -2.05 6.85 -12.66
N GLY A 143 -2.57 5.63 -12.54
CA GLY A 143 -3.18 4.88 -13.64
C GLY A 143 -2.16 4.14 -14.54
N TYR A 144 -0.87 4.12 -14.19
CA TYR A 144 0.13 3.39 -14.97
C TYR A 144 -0.13 1.87 -14.97
N GLU A 145 -0.45 1.29 -13.83
CA GLU A 145 -0.78 -0.15 -13.76
C GLU A 145 -2.07 -0.49 -14.49
N ASP A 146 -3.05 0.43 -14.54
CA ASP A 146 -4.29 0.19 -15.29
C ASP A 146 -4.04 0.00 -16.78
N ARG A 147 -3.06 0.72 -17.37
CA ARG A 147 -2.62 0.48 -18.76
C ARG A 147 -2.04 -0.93 -18.97
N MET A 148 -1.27 -1.40 -17.99
CA MET A 148 -0.73 -2.76 -18.01
C MET A 148 -1.87 -3.79 -17.93
N PHE A 149 -2.80 -3.61 -16.99
CA PHE A 149 -3.95 -4.52 -16.80
C PHE A 149 -4.82 -4.59 -18.04
N GLU A 150 -5.09 -3.45 -18.69
CA GLU A 150 -5.82 -3.41 -19.97
C GLU A 150 -5.11 -4.22 -21.05
N LYS A 151 -3.78 -4.04 -21.20
CA LYS A 151 -2.99 -4.75 -22.24
C LYS A 151 -2.90 -6.26 -22.01
N ILE A 152 -2.85 -6.72 -20.78
CA ILE A 152 -2.83 -8.15 -20.45
C ILE A 152 -4.24 -8.76 -20.36
N GLY A 153 -5.31 -7.94 -20.40
CA GLY A 153 -6.69 -8.40 -20.29
C GLY A 153 -7.04 -8.98 -18.91
N TRP A 154 -6.35 -8.55 -17.86
CA TRP A 154 -6.56 -9.02 -16.51
C TRP A 154 -6.53 -7.85 -15.52
N TYR A 155 -7.45 -7.86 -14.57
CA TYR A 155 -7.52 -6.84 -13.50
C TYR A 155 -7.51 -7.50 -12.14
N PRO A 156 -6.76 -6.94 -11.16
CA PRO A 156 -6.78 -7.46 -9.81
C PRO A 156 -8.17 -7.27 -9.19
N PRO A 157 -8.65 -8.26 -8.43
CA PRO A 157 -9.86 -8.09 -7.63
C PRO A 157 -9.66 -6.96 -6.62
N LYS A 158 -10.51 -5.92 -6.69
CA LYS A 158 -10.45 -4.74 -5.80
C LYS A 158 -11.67 -4.66 -4.87
N GLU A 159 -12.40 -5.74 -4.68
CA GLU A 159 -13.62 -5.74 -3.90
C GLU A 159 -13.35 -5.77 -2.41
N VAL A 160 -14.00 -4.85 -1.68
CA VAL A 160 -14.08 -4.87 -0.22
C VAL A 160 -15.42 -5.45 0.15
N THR A 161 -15.41 -6.68 0.62
CA THR A 161 -16.59 -7.44 1.03
C THR A 161 -16.32 -8.08 2.39
N GLU A 162 -17.36 -8.56 3.05
CA GLU A 162 -17.20 -9.36 4.27
C GLU A 162 -16.23 -10.55 4.06
N GLU A 163 -16.34 -11.24 2.93
CA GLU A 163 -15.48 -12.38 2.61
C GLU A 163 -14.01 -11.99 2.51
N THR A 164 -13.70 -10.84 1.86
CA THR A 164 -12.32 -10.38 1.72
C THR A 164 -11.75 -9.79 3.00
N LEU A 165 -12.57 -9.21 3.88
CA LEU A 165 -12.17 -8.67 5.18
C LEU A 165 -12.03 -9.75 6.26
N ALA A 166 -12.88 -10.77 6.26
CA ALA A 166 -13.01 -11.73 7.36
C ALA A 166 -11.70 -12.39 7.80
N PRO A 167 -10.77 -12.83 6.92
CA PRO A 167 -9.51 -13.43 7.36
C PRO A 167 -8.65 -12.50 8.19
N PHE A 168 -8.52 -11.23 7.79
CA PHE A 168 -7.76 -10.22 8.53
C PHE A 168 -8.43 -9.91 9.88
N LEU A 169 -9.73 -9.66 9.89
CA LEU A 169 -10.46 -9.38 11.12
C LEU A 169 -10.44 -10.55 12.09
N ASN A 170 -10.52 -11.79 11.60
CA ASN A 170 -10.42 -12.98 12.43
C ASN A 170 -9.02 -13.17 13.01
N GLN A 171 -7.97 -12.83 12.25
CA GLN A 171 -6.60 -12.82 12.77
C GLN A 171 -6.46 -11.81 13.91
N LEU A 172 -6.92 -10.57 13.75
CA LEU A 172 -6.89 -9.56 14.80
C LEU A 172 -7.66 -10.02 16.06
N LYS A 173 -8.86 -10.57 15.88
CA LYS A 173 -9.65 -11.14 16.99
C LYS A 173 -8.90 -12.25 17.73
N SER A 174 -8.14 -13.09 17.02
CA SER A 174 -7.35 -14.16 17.65
C SER A 174 -6.25 -13.63 18.56
N TYR A 175 -5.82 -12.39 18.37
CA TYR A 175 -4.86 -11.68 19.24
C TYR A 175 -5.52 -10.85 20.33
N GLY A 176 -6.85 -10.88 20.46
CA GLY A 176 -7.60 -10.11 21.45
C GLY A 176 -7.86 -8.66 21.05
N VAL A 177 -7.70 -8.31 19.78
CA VAL A 177 -8.09 -7.00 19.26
C VAL A 177 -9.61 -6.92 19.15
N ILE A 178 -10.20 -5.90 19.78
CA ILE A 178 -11.63 -5.65 19.82
C ILE A 178 -12.05 -4.38 19.07
N GLY A 179 -11.10 -3.62 18.54
CA GLY A 179 -11.37 -2.42 17.78
C GLY A 179 -10.20 -2.07 16.88
N ILE A 180 -10.50 -1.41 15.77
CA ILE A 180 -9.53 -0.92 14.80
C ILE A 180 -9.84 0.53 14.42
N VAL A 181 -8.78 1.30 14.22
CA VAL A 181 -8.84 2.62 13.60
C VAL A 181 -8.26 2.48 12.20
N ASP A 182 -9.09 2.69 11.19
CA ASP A 182 -8.66 2.64 9.79
C ASP A 182 -7.93 3.94 9.44
N GLY A 183 -6.66 3.84 9.14
CA GLY A 183 -5.77 4.98 8.85
C GLY A 183 -6.22 5.85 7.68
N PHE A 184 -7.00 5.32 6.77
CA PHE A 184 -7.92 6.03 5.87
C PHE A 184 -8.89 5.05 5.21
N THR A 185 -10.14 5.43 5.17
CA THR A 185 -11.19 4.74 4.43
C THR A 185 -11.05 5.03 2.94
N ASP A 186 -10.89 4.00 2.12
CA ASP A 186 -10.66 4.12 0.67
C ASP A 186 -11.99 4.13 -0.12
N GLY A 187 -12.91 4.96 0.34
CA GLY A 187 -14.20 5.18 -0.30
C GLY A 187 -15.42 4.65 0.47
N GLU A 188 -16.60 4.94 -0.06
CA GLU A 188 -17.89 4.64 0.59
C GLU A 188 -18.11 3.14 0.80
N ASN A 189 -17.57 2.29 -0.10
CA ASN A 189 -17.81 0.85 -0.05
C ASN A 189 -17.23 0.18 1.20
N GLY A 190 -16.09 0.67 1.69
CA GLY A 190 -15.47 0.14 2.91
C GLY A 190 -16.35 0.34 4.13
N ILE A 191 -16.66 1.59 4.47
CA ILE A 191 -17.49 1.90 5.64
C ILE A 191 -18.88 1.28 5.53
N LYS A 192 -19.47 1.22 4.33
CA LYS A 192 -20.71 0.53 4.07
C LYS A 192 -20.64 -0.95 4.44
N THR A 193 -19.57 -1.64 4.01
CA THR A 193 -19.36 -3.06 4.29
C THR A 193 -19.23 -3.31 5.80
N PHE A 194 -18.46 -2.51 6.52
CA PHE A 194 -18.35 -2.62 7.98
C PHE A 194 -19.70 -2.40 8.68
N CYS A 195 -20.47 -1.39 8.24
CA CYS A 195 -21.80 -1.11 8.76
C CYS A 195 -22.78 -2.29 8.53
N GLU A 196 -22.77 -2.90 7.35
CA GLU A 196 -23.61 -4.07 7.03
C GLU A 196 -23.20 -5.29 7.86
N MET A 197 -21.91 -5.50 8.08
CA MET A 197 -21.40 -6.56 8.96
C MET A 197 -21.84 -6.35 10.40
N ASP A 198 -21.80 -5.12 10.92
CA ASP A 198 -22.24 -4.82 12.28
C ASP A 198 -23.76 -5.01 12.45
N ARG A 199 -24.56 -4.42 11.57
CA ARG A 199 -26.03 -4.58 11.56
C ARG A 199 -26.49 -6.04 11.52
N SER A 200 -25.70 -6.90 10.91
CA SER A 200 -25.97 -8.35 10.84
C SER A 200 -25.34 -9.15 11.98
N GLY A 201 -24.65 -8.49 12.93
CA GLY A 201 -23.99 -9.12 14.07
C GLY A 201 -22.74 -9.95 13.73
N ARG A 202 -22.14 -9.70 12.57
CA ARG A 202 -20.95 -10.45 12.12
C ARG A 202 -19.62 -9.71 12.32
N LEU A 203 -19.63 -8.40 12.59
CA LEU A 203 -18.41 -7.64 12.80
C LEU A 203 -17.74 -8.02 14.13
N ASN A 204 -18.45 -7.94 15.24
CA ASN A 204 -17.95 -8.24 16.59
C ASN A 204 -16.66 -7.50 16.97
N MET A 205 -16.52 -6.25 16.55
CA MET A 205 -15.45 -5.33 16.93
C MET A 205 -15.84 -3.89 16.61
N TYR A 206 -15.14 -2.94 17.22
CA TYR A 206 -15.28 -1.53 16.87
C TYR A 206 -14.47 -1.18 15.62
N TYR A 207 -15.03 -0.32 14.78
CA TYR A 207 -14.38 0.25 13.61
C TYR A 207 -14.57 1.77 13.60
N ASP A 208 -13.48 2.52 13.51
CA ASP A 208 -13.49 3.97 13.31
C ASP A 208 -12.67 4.30 12.06
N GLY A 209 -13.34 4.83 11.04
CA GLY A 209 -12.72 5.22 9.78
C GLY A 209 -12.22 6.66 9.78
N MET A 210 -11.18 6.92 9.00
CA MET A 210 -10.70 8.28 8.72
C MET A 210 -10.89 8.62 7.25
N TYR A 211 -11.31 9.84 6.96
CA TYR A 211 -11.34 10.36 5.58
C TYR A 211 -10.00 11.00 5.24
N ARG A 212 -9.37 10.59 4.14
CA ARG A 212 -8.06 11.08 3.72
C ARG A 212 -8.15 12.37 2.93
N ILE A 213 -7.25 13.32 3.23
CA ILE A 213 -6.93 14.47 2.38
C ILE A 213 -5.42 14.61 2.20
N ILE A 214 -4.99 15.10 1.05
CA ILE A 214 -3.60 15.42 0.71
C ILE A 214 -3.39 16.93 0.45
N SER A 215 -4.47 17.69 0.40
CA SER A 215 -4.47 19.14 0.31
C SER A 215 -5.58 19.72 1.17
N ILE A 216 -5.34 20.87 1.79
CA ILE A 216 -6.36 21.57 2.59
C ILE A 216 -7.58 21.97 1.73
N LYS A 217 -7.40 22.13 0.43
CA LYS A 217 -8.49 22.43 -0.52
C LYS A 217 -9.57 21.34 -0.56
N GLU A 218 -9.24 20.13 -0.12
CA GLU A 218 -10.18 18.99 -0.04
C GLU A 218 -11.00 18.99 1.26
N LEU A 219 -10.67 19.85 2.24
CA LEU A 219 -11.24 19.80 3.59
C LEU A 219 -12.76 19.97 3.62
N ASP A 220 -13.30 20.93 2.88
CA ASP A 220 -14.74 21.18 2.84
C ASP A 220 -15.51 20.01 2.24
N GLU A 221 -14.95 19.36 1.23
CA GLU A 221 -15.50 18.15 0.64
C GLU A 221 -15.42 16.99 1.60
N ALA A 222 -14.28 16.81 2.26
CA ALA A 222 -14.08 15.78 3.26
C ALA A 222 -15.12 15.89 4.40
N ILE A 223 -15.33 17.10 4.94
CA ILE A 223 -16.32 17.35 5.99
C ILE A 223 -17.74 17.00 5.52
N ARG A 224 -18.11 17.38 4.29
CA ARG A 224 -19.42 17.04 3.72
C ARG A 224 -19.59 15.53 3.59
N THR A 225 -18.59 14.86 3.03
CA THR A 225 -18.61 13.41 2.82
C THR A 225 -18.67 12.66 4.16
N ILE A 226 -17.86 13.05 5.15
CA ILE A 226 -17.91 12.45 6.49
C ILE A 226 -19.31 12.58 7.09
N ARG A 227 -19.94 13.75 7.03
CA ARG A 227 -21.30 13.95 7.54
C ARG A 227 -22.34 13.10 6.81
N GLU A 228 -22.21 12.97 5.50
CA GLU A 228 -23.08 12.10 4.71
C GLU A 228 -22.92 10.64 5.12
N TRP A 229 -21.69 10.16 5.25
CA TRP A 229 -21.41 8.78 5.63
C TRP A 229 -21.80 8.50 7.08
N GLN A 230 -21.61 9.45 8.00
CA GLN A 230 -22.12 9.36 9.37
C GLN A 230 -23.64 9.13 9.40
N ASN A 231 -24.39 9.86 8.59
CA ASN A 231 -25.84 9.70 8.54
C ASN A 231 -26.28 8.35 7.96
N LYS A 232 -25.49 7.76 7.06
CA LYS A 232 -25.85 6.51 6.37
C LYS A 232 -25.33 5.27 7.10
N TYR A 233 -24.12 5.34 7.66
CA TYR A 233 -23.31 4.16 8.01
C TYR A 233 -22.91 4.08 9.48
N THR A 234 -23.30 5.01 10.33
CA THR A 234 -23.04 4.88 11.78
C THR A 234 -23.91 3.79 12.39
N THR A 235 -23.29 2.98 13.24
CA THR A 235 -23.93 1.98 14.10
C THR A 235 -23.34 2.07 15.51
N ASP A 236 -23.68 1.14 16.41
CA ASP A 236 -23.12 1.12 17.76
C ASP A 236 -21.59 0.84 17.77
N HIS A 237 -21.06 0.20 16.71
CA HIS A 237 -19.66 -0.19 16.64
C HIS A 237 -18.91 0.36 15.43
N VAL A 238 -19.59 1.03 14.49
CA VAL A 238 -18.99 1.56 13.26
C VAL A 238 -19.23 3.06 13.17
N GLY A 239 -18.16 3.81 12.94
CA GLY A 239 -18.22 5.24 12.71
C GLY A 239 -17.11 5.76 11.81
N ILE A 240 -17.22 7.03 11.42
CA ILE A 240 -16.18 7.81 10.76
C ILE A 240 -16.22 9.21 11.33
N HIS A 241 -15.14 9.63 12.00
CA HIS A 241 -15.15 10.86 12.77
C HIS A 241 -13.92 11.75 12.50
N THR A 242 -12.94 11.25 11.76
CA THR A 242 -11.62 11.84 11.68
C THR A 242 -11.23 12.11 10.23
N VAL A 243 -10.50 13.23 10.01
CA VAL A 243 -9.79 13.49 8.77
C VAL A 243 -8.33 13.05 8.95
N LYS A 244 -7.84 12.22 8.04
CA LYS A 244 -6.43 11.88 7.91
C LYS A 244 -5.76 12.87 6.98
N ILE A 245 -4.78 13.59 7.47
CA ILE A 245 -3.96 14.50 6.68
C ILE A 245 -2.65 13.83 6.32
N PHE A 246 -2.34 13.72 5.03
CA PHE A 246 -1.03 13.31 4.53
C PHE A 246 -0.15 14.55 4.37
N LEU A 247 0.53 14.92 5.46
CA LEU A 247 1.34 16.15 5.48
C LEU A 247 2.65 15.97 4.70
N ASP A 248 3.25 14.79 4.76
CA ASP A 248 4.49 14.45 4.09
C ASP A 248 4.47 13.00 3.60
N GLN A 249 5.63 12.48 3.26
CA GLN A 249 5.86 11.17 2.68
C GLN A 249 6.49 10.20 3.71
N THR A 250 7.36 9.27 3.27
CA THR A 250 7.85 8.16 4.09
C THR A 250 9.35 8.21 4.30
N ASN A 251 9.78 8.12 5.57
CA ASN A 251 11.20 8.19 5.94
C ASN A 251 12.03 7.02 5.43
N GLU A 252 11.47 5.81 5.40
CA GLU A 252 12.15 4.57 5.04
C GLU A 252 12.68 4.58 3.60
N VAL A 253 12.01 5.31 2.72
CA VAL A 253 12.39 5.45 1.31
C VAL A 253 13.00 6.83 1.00
N GLY A 254 13.23 7.65 2.02
CA GLY A 254 13.90 8.96 1.90
C GLY A 254 13.04 10.05 1.26
N THR A 255 11.71 9.92 1.31
CA THR A 255 10.75 10.88 0.76
C THR A 255 10.04 11.71 1.84
N GLY A 256 10.01 11.26 3.10
CA GLY A 256 9.46 11.99 4.24
C GLY A 256 10.21 13.29 4.52
N ALA A 257 9.48 14.34 4.90
CA ALA A 257 10.07 15.65 5.17
C ALA A 257 10.95 15.63 6.42
N SER A 258 12.15 16.22 6.33
CA SER A 258 13.13 16.26 7.40
C SER A 258 13.78 17.63 7.50
N LEU A 259 14.15 18.04 8.73
CA LEU A 259 14.92 19.26 8.98
C LEU A 259 16.40 19.12 8.57
N GLU A 260 16.89 17.89 8.53
CA GLU A 260 18.25 17.57 8.10
C GLU A 260 18.18 16.71 6.82
N PRO A 261 19.21 16.77 5.94
CA PRO A 261 19.21 15.91 4.75
C PRO A 261 19.16 14.43 5.13
N HIS A 262 18.45 13.63 4.36
CA HIS A 262 18.41 12.19 4.54
C HIS A 262 19.84 11.60 4.52
N ARG A 263 20.12 10.67 5.44
CA ARG A 263 21.49 10.13 5.64
C ARG A 263 22.00 9.30 4.46
N ASN A 264 21.08 8.73 3.70
CA ASN A 264 21.36 7.96 2.49
C ASN A 264 21.57 8.83 1.25
N ASP A 265 21.46 10.16 1.35
CA ASP A 265 21.80 11.08 0.27
C ASP A 265 23.26 11.56 0.38
N PRO A 266 24.16 11.10 -0.53
CA PRO A 266 25.56 11.47 -0.51
C PRO A 266 25.80 12.95 -0.80
N GLU A 267 24.88 13.61 -1.50
CA GLU A 267 24.97 15.04 -1.82
C GLU A 267 24.42 15.95 -0.72
N LYS A 268 23.74 15.37 0.30
CA LYS A 268 23.09 16.09 1.40
C LYS A 268 22.11 17.17 0.94
N LYS A 269 21.33 16.88 -0.07
CA LYS A 269 20.34 17.79 -0.68
C LYS A 269 18.92 17.31 -0.56
N ASN A 270 18.70 16.04 -0.20
CA ASN A 270 17.38 15.46 -0.06
C ASN A 270 16.82 15.71 1.34
N TYR A 271 15.86 16.61 1.45
CA TYR A 271 15.10 16.92 2.67
C TYR A 271 13.71 16.29 2.68
N GLY A 272 13.41 15.43 1.71
CA GLY A 272 12.07 14.91 1.50
C GLY A 272 11.11 15.96 0.94
N HIS A 273 9.80 15.70 1.07
CA HIS A 273 8.77 16.53 0.48
C HIS A 273 7.57 16.72 1.42
N LEU A 274 7.07 17.96 1.52
CA LEU A 274 5.79 18.28 2.16
C LEU A 274 4.69 18.36 1.10
N ASN A 275 3.53 17.78 1.39
CA ASN A 275 2.34 17.87 0.55
C ASN A 275 1.57 19.17 0.74
N MET A 276 1.79 19.87 1.87
CA MET A 276 1.17 21.14 2.23
C MET A 276 2.24 22.07 2.78
N ASP A 277 2.15 23.35 2.50
CA ASP A 277 3.02 24.36 3.09
C ASP A 277 2.42 24.94 4.40
N GLU A 278 3.19 25.81 5.09
CA GLU A 278 2.76 26.39 6.37
C GLU A 278 1.51 27.28 6.23
N ASP A 279 1.29 27.91 5.07
CA ASP A 279 0.13 28.76 4.82
C ASP A 279 -1.15 27.94 4.55
N GLU A 280 -1.00 26.68 4.17
CA GLU A 280 -2.11 25.74 3.94
C GLU A 280 -2.58 25.05 5.22
N LEU A 281 -1.76 25.02 6.28
CA LEU A 281 -2.08 24.40 7.56
C LEU A 281 -2.69 25.40 8.56
#